data_dc5d9c94fc3f815a50f2597ff935312a
#
_entry.id   dc5d9c94fc3f815a50f2597ff935312a
#
_cell.length_a   1.000
_cell.length_b   1.000
_cell.length_c   1.000
_cell.angle_alpha   90.00
_cell.angle_beta   90.00
_cell.angle_gamma   90.00
#
_symmetry.space_group_name_H-M   'P 1'
#
loop_
_entity.id
_entity.type
_entity.pdbx_description
1 polymer ?
#
loop_
_entity_poly.entity_id
_entity_poly.type
_entity_poly.pdbx_seq_one_letter_code
_entity_poly.pdbx_strand_id
1 'polypeptide(L)'
;MFPVTIDHDSPVPPYEQLRQAIIAMVRAGRLTAGTKIPTVRALAADLGLAPNTVARAYRELEADGVLETRGRQGSFIASSGDPTTDAAGRAATEYVAAIRRLGLDDATALRFVRSALEAR
;
A
#
# COMPACT_ATOMS: atom_id res chain seq x y z
N MET A 1 1.86 -10.79 -1.18
CA MET A 1 0.97 -10.52 -2.33
C MET A 1 0.04 -9.36 -2.01
N PHE A 2 -0.18 -8.48 -2.97
CA PHE A 2 -1.02 -7.30 -2.78
C PHE A 2 -2.49 -7.73 -2.66
N PRO A 3 -3.21 -7.36 -1.60
CA PRO A 3 -4.51 -7.97 -1.28
C PRO A 3 -5.67 -7.32 -2.04
N VAL A 4 -5.67 -7.45 -3.36
CA VAL A 4 -6.75 -6.97 -4.24
C VAL A 4 -7.27 -8.13 -5.07
N THR A 5 -8.57 -8.25 -5.17
CA THR A 5 -9.24 -9.23 -6.01
C THR A 5 -10.08 -8.50 -7.05
N ILE A 6 -9.95 -8.90 -8.31
CA ILE A 6 -10.71 -8.31 -9.41
C ILE A 6 -11.80 -9.27 -9.83
N ASP A 7 -13.04 -8.77 -9.90
CA ASP A 7 -14.19 -9.51 -10.42
C ASP A 7 -14.37 -9.18 -11.89
N HIS A 8 -13.95 -10.10 -12.76
CA HIS A 8 -14.01 -9.90 -14.21
C HIS A 8 -15.44 -9.90 -14.76
N ASP A 9 -16.40 -10.39 -13.98
CA ASP A 9 -17.81 -10.42 -14.37
C ASP A 9 -18.58 -9.18 -13.90
N SER A 10 -17.96 -8.32 -13.11
CA SER A 10 -18.58 -7.09 -12.63
C SER A 10 -18.76 -6.07 -13.76
N PRO A 11 -19.85 -5.28 -13.75
CA PRO A 11 -20.00 -4.16 -14.68
C PRO A 11 -19.00 -3.03 -14.41
N VAL A 12 -18.37 -3.01 -13.24
CA VAL A 12 -17.33 -2.01 -12.92
C VAL A 12 -16.04 -2.42 -13.64
N PRO A 13 -15.45 -1.51 -14.43
CA PRO A 13 -14.20 -1.83 -15.15
C PRO A 13 -13.08 -2.22 -14.17
N PRO A 14 -12.19 -3.13 -14.57
CA PRO A 14 -11.09 -3.56 -13.71
C PRO A 14 -10.22 -2.43 -13.15
N TYR A 15 -9.90 -1.39 -13.96
CA TYR A 15 -9.09 -0.28 -13.46
C TYR A 15 -9.79 0.45 -12.31
N GLU A 16 -11.11 0.58 -12.37
CA GLU A 16 -11.89 1.26 -11.35
C GLU A 16 -12.00 0.39 -10.09
N GLN A 17 -12.16 -0.92 -10.26
CA GLN A 17 -12.13 -1.83 -9.12
C GLN A 17 -10.81 -1.72 -8.37
N LEU A 18 -9.70 -1.70 -9.10
CA LEU A 18 -8.37 -1.55 -8.50
C LEU A 18 -8.22 -0.20 -7.79
N ARG A 19 -8.65 0.87 -8.44
CA ARG A 19 -8.59 2.22 -7.85
C ARG A 19 -9.38 2.27 -6.54
N GLN A 20 -10.62 1.79 -6.55
CA GLN A 20 -11.48 1.78 -5.37
C GLN A 20 -10.90 0.91 -4.26
N ALA A 21 -10.32 -0.24 -4.61
CA ALA A 21 -9.74 -1.14 -3.62
C ALA A 21 -8.55 -0.50 -2.90
N ILE A 22 -7.68 0.20 -3.64
CA ILE A 22 -6.54 0.89 -3.02
C ILE A 22 -7.02 2.01 -2.11
N ILE A 23 -7.99 2.81 -2.53
CA ILE A 23 -8.56 3.87 -1.70
C ILE A 23 -9.15 3.29 -0.41
N ALA A 24 -9.89 2.20 -0.52
CA ALA A 24 -10.49 1.54 0.65
C ALA A 24 -9.42 1.06 1.63
N MET A 25 -8.32 0.50 1.13
CA MET A 25 -7.22 0.05 1.99
C MET A 25 -6.52 1.22 2.68
N VAL A 26 -6.35 2.35 1.99
CA VAL A 26 -5.77 3.56 2.59
C VAL A 26 -6.68 4.07 3.71
N ARG A 27 -7.99 4.16 3.46
CA ARG A 27 -8.96 4.63 4.45
C ARG A 27 -9.05 3.71 5.66
N ALA A 28 -8.89 2.41 5.44
CA ALA A 28 -8.92 1.42 6.52
C ALA A 28 -7.60 1.34 7.31
N GLY A 29 -6.57 2.11 6.91
CA GLY A 29 -5.27 2.07 7.57
C GLY A 29 -4.44 0.84 7.21
N ARG A 30 -4.83 0.08 6.20
CA ARG A 30 -4.10 -1.11 5.75
C ARG A 30 -2.93 -0.74 4.83
N LEU A 31 -3.01 0.40 4.15
CA LEU A 31 -1.92 0.99 3.39
C LEU A 31 -1.64 2.37 3.96
N THR A 32 -0.46 2.55 4.53
CA THR A 32 -0.09 3.79 5.19
C THR A 32 0.82 4.64 4.31
N ALA A 33 0.87 5.94 4.59
CA ALA A 33 1.73 6.86 3.84
C ALA A 33 3.18 6.38 3.85
N GLY A 34 3.83 6.44 2.69
CA GLY A 34 5.20 5.97 2.52
C GLY A 34 5.33 4.49 2.19
N THR A 35 4.23 3.73 2.21
CA THR A 35 4.25 2.32 1.81
C THR A 35 4.48 2.21 0.31
N LYS A 36 5.49 1.43 -0.08
CA LYS A 36 5.74 1.13 -1.49
C LYS A 36 4.72 0.10 -1.97
N ILE A 37 4.11 0.36 -3.11
CA ILE A 37 3.17 -0.56 -3.73
C ILE A 37 3.83 -1.27 -4.91
N PRO A 38 3.27 -2.40 -5.38
CA PRO A 38 3.86 -3.15 -6.50
C PRO A 38 3.98 -2.30 -7.75
N THR A 39 4.93 -2.62 -8.61
CA THR A 39 5.04 -1.99 -9.92
C THR A 39 3.82 -2.34 -10.77
N VAL A 40 3.55 -1.52 -11.79
CA VAL A 40 2.45 -1.77 -12.73
C VAL A 40 2.55 -3.18 -13.31
N ARG A 41 3.75 -3.58 -13.76
CA ARG A 41 3.93 -4.90 -14.37
C ARG A 41 3.71 -6.05 -13.39
N ALA A 42 4.24 -5.92 -12.18
CA ALA A 42 4.09 -6.96 -11.17
C ALA A 42 2.63 -7.14 -10.78
N LEU A 43 1.93 -6.04 -10.53
CA LEU A 43 0.52 -6.10 -10.14
C LEU A 43 -0.37 -6.61 -11.28
N ALA A 44 -0.11 -6.19 -12.51
CA ALA A 44 -0.84 -6.67 -13.68
C ALA A 44 -0.69 -8.19 -13.82
N ALA A 45 0.52 -8.72 -13.64
CA ALA A 45 0.76 -10.15 -13.69
C ALA A 45 0.00 -10.89 -12.58
N ASP A 46 0.03 -10.36 -11.36
CA ASP A 46 -0.63 -10.96 -10.22
C ASP A 46 -2.16 -10.99 -10.36
N LEU A 47 -2.72 -9.95 -10.94
CA LEU A 47 -4.19 -9.82 -11.06
C LEU A 47 -4.75 -10.33 -12.39
N GLY A 48 -3.89 -10.74 -13.31
CA GLY A 48 -4.32 -11.17 -14.64
C GLY A 48 -4.89 -10.04 -15.48
N LEU A 49 -4.32 -8.83 -15.34
CA LEU A 49 -4.76 -7.64 -16.04
C LEU A 49 -3.71 -7.19 -17.05
N ALA A 50 -4.16 -6.44 -18.07
CA ALA A 50 -3.23 -5.77 -18.97
C ALA A 50 -2.47 -4.67 -18.21
N PRO A 51 -1.17 -4.46 -18.49
CA PRO A 51 -0.42 -3.39 -17.83
C PRO A 51 -1.06 -2.01 -17.97
N ASN A 52 -1.67 -1.70 -19.11
CA ASN A 52 -2.35 -0.41 -19.31
C ASN A 52 -3.52 -0.21 -18.35
N THR A 53 -4.21 -1.28 -17.98
CA THR A 53 -5.31 -1.23 -17.03
C THR A 53 -4.82 -0.81 -15.65
N VAL A 54 -3.74 -1.42 -15.18
CA VAL A 54 -3.12 -1.07 -13.90
C VAL A 54 -2.53 0.34 -13.96
N ALA A 55 -1.85 0.67 -15.06
CA ALA A 55 -1.26 2.00 -15.25
C ALA A 55 -2.32 3.10 -15.18
N ARG A 56 -3.50 2.86 -15.75
CA ARG A 56 -4.61 3.82 -15.68
C ARG A 56 -5.06 4.06 -14.24
N ALA A 57 -5.24 2.99 -13.47
CA ALA A 57 -5.62 3.11 -12.06
C ALA A 57 -4.57 3.91 -11.29
N TYR A 58 -3.29 3.62 -11.51
CA TYR A 58 -2.20 4.32 -10.82
C TYR A 58 -2.16 5.81 -11.18
N ARG A 59 -2.35 6.14 -12.46
CA ARG A 59 -2.37 7.56 -12.89
C ARG A 59 -3.51 8.33 -12.22
N GLU A 60 -4.69 7.73 -12.14
CA GLU A 60 -5.82 8.39 -11.50
C GLU A 60 -5.60 8.57 -9.99
N LEU A 61 -5.03 7.55 -9.33
CA LEU A 61 -4.68 7.65 -7.91
C LEU A 61 -3.60 8.71 -7.66
N GLU A 62 -2.64 8.83 -8.57
CA GLU A 62 -1.60 9.87 -8.49
C GLU A 62 -2.21 11.27 -8.67
N ALA A 63 -3.11 11.43 -9.65
CA ALA A 63 -3.80 12.70 -9.87
C ALA A 63 -4.63 13.11 -8.65
N ASP A 64 -5.20 12.15 -7.94
CA ASP A 64 -6.00 12.38 -6.74
C ASP A 64 -5.17 12.52 -5.46
N GLY A 65 -3.84 12.43 -5.55
CA GLY A 65 -2.96 12.59 -4.41
C GLY A 65 -2.87 11.37 -3.49
N VAL A 66 -3.38 10.22 -3.92
CA VAL A 66 -3.32 8.97 -3.15
C VAL A 66 -1.97 8.28 -3.32
N LEU A 67 -1.42 8.35 -4.52
CA LEU A 67 -0.10 7.79 -4.84
C LEU A 67 0.86 8.89 -5.24
N GLU A 68 2.16 8.63 -5.01
CA GLU A 68 3.22 9.45 -5.57
C GLU A 68 4.26 8.54 -6.24
N THR A 69 4.78 8.99 -7.37
CA THR A 69 5.83 8.28 -8.08
C THR A 69 7.17 8.94 -7.74
N ARG A 70 8.14 8.13 -7.35
CA ARG A 70 9.49 8.60 -6.97
C ARG A 70 10.52 8.11 -7.98
N GLY A 71 10.28 8.40 -9.24
CA GLY A 71 11.17 8.03 -10.33
C GLY A 71 11.44 6.53 -10.35
N ARG A 72 12.71 6.15 -10.31
CA ARG A 72 13.12 4.73 -10.36
C ARG A 72 12.81 3.98 -9.08
N GLN A 73 12.51 4.67 -8.00
CA GLN A 73 12.20 4.01 -6.72
C GLN A 73 10.83 3.36 -6.71
N GLY A 74 9.92 3.79 -7.58
CA GLY A 74 8.60 3.21 -7.72
C GLY A 74 7.48 4.12 -7.24
N SER A 75 6.34 3.52 -6.94
CA SER A 75 5.13 4.22 -6.49
C SER A 75 4.86 3.93 -5.03
N PHE A 76 4.42 4.95 -4.31
CA PHE A 76 4.23 4.91 -2.86
C PHE A 76 2.88 5.54 -2.50
N ILE A 77 2.32 5.12 -1.39
CA ILE A 77 1.13 5.79 -0.83
C ILE A 77 1.55 7.18 -0.37
N ALA A 78 0.90 8.22 -0.88
CA ALA A 78 1.30 9.59 -0.64
C ALA A 78 0.79 10.12 0.70
N SER A 79 -0.52 9.97 0.96
CA SER A 79 -1.13 10.55 2.15
C SER A 79 -2.51 9.96 2.40
N SER A 80 -2.88 9.86 3.68
CA SER A 80 -4.26 9.49 4.07
C SER A 80 -5.17 10.73 4.18
N GLY A 81 -4.59 11.94 4.05
CA GLY A 81 -5.30 13.18 4.31
C GLY A 81 -5.28 13.63 5.77
N ASP A 82 -4.72 12.82 6.65
CA ASP A 82 -4.61 13.11 8.08
C ASP A 82 -3.14 13.07 8.50
N PRO A 83 -2.54 14.22 8.91
CA PRO A 83 -1.13 14.27 9.29
C PRO A 83 -0.77 13.32 10.45
N THR A 84 -1.67 13.12 11.40
CA THR A 84 -1.41 12.22 12.53
C THR A 84 -1.35 10.77 12.05
N THR A 85 -2.30 10.35 11.21
CA THR A 85 -2.32 9.02 10.63
C THR A 85 -1.08 8.80 9.75
N ASP A 86 -0.69 9.79 8.96
CA ASP A 86 0.49 9.70 8.12
C ASP A 86 1.77 9.54 8.95
N ALA A 87 1.89 10.29 10.05
CA ALA A 87 3.05 10.19 10.94
C ALA A 87 3.12 8.82 11.62
N ALA A 88 1.99 8.30 12.08
CA ALA A 88 1.92 6.97 12.67
C ALA A 88 2.33 5.89 11.67
N GLY A 89 1.85 6.01 10.42
CA GLY A 89 2.22 5.07 9.36
C GLY A 89 3.71 5.09 9.05
N ARG A 90 4.32 6.29 9.01
CA ARG A 90 5.76 6.40 8.79
C ARG A 90 6.55 5.76 9.93
N ALA A 91 6.12 5.97 11.17
CA ALA A 91 6.79 5.35 12.34
C ALA A 91 6.73 3.82 12.25
N ALA A 92 5.58 3.27 11.85
CA ALA A 92 5.44 1.82 11.67
C ALA A 92 6.36 1.30 10.57
N THR A 93 6.44 2.00 9.44
CA THR A 93 7.30 1.61 8.32
C THR A 93 8.77 1.63 8.74
N GLU A 94 9.21 2.64 9.48
CA GLU A 94 10.57 2.74 10.00
C GLU A 94 10.89 1.61 10.96
N TYR A 95 9.94 1.28 11.82
CA TYR A 95 10.10 0.16 12.76
C TYR A 95 10.31 -1.16 12.01
N VAL A 96 9.45 -1.44 11.02
CA VAL A 96 9.56 -2.67 10.23
C VAL A 96 10.90 -2.74 9.50
N ALA A 97 11.36 -1.62 8.93
CA ALA A 97 12.65 -1.57 8.26
C ALA A 97 13.79 -1.90 9.23
N ALA A 98 13.74 -1.37 10.45
CA ALA A 98 14.73 -1.67 11.48
C ALA A 98 14.73 -3.15 11.87
N ILE A 99 13.55 -3.72 12.05
CA ILE A 99 13.38 -5.13 12.41
C ILE A 99 13.98 -6.03 11.32
N ARG A 100 13.74 -5.72 10.05
CA ARG A 100 14.27 -6.50 8.92
C ARG A 100 15.78 -6.41 8.83
N ARG A 101 16.35 -5.23 9.11
CA ARG A 101 17.82 -5.09 9.15
C ARG A 101 18.44 -5.94 10.26
N LEU A 102 17.71 -6.17 11.34
CA LEU A 102 18.18 -7.03 12.45
C LEU A 102 17.97 -8.52 12.15
N GLY A 103 17.37 -8.86 11.03
CA GLY A 103 17.13 -10.25 10.66
C GLY A 103 15.99 -10.92 11.40
N LEU A 104 15.10 -10.13 12.01
CA LEU A 104 13.96 -10.65 12.76
C LEU A 104 12.74 -10.77 11.87
N ASP A 105 11.86 -11.72 12.18
CA ASP A 105 10.66 -11.98 11.38
C ASP A 105 9.45 -11.13 11.84
N ASP A 106 8.37 -11.23 11.08
CA ASP A 106 7.17 -10.42 11.34
C ASP A 106 6.50 -10.80 12.66
N ALA A 107 6.47 -12.08 13.03
CA ALA A 107 5.89 -12.52 14.29
C ALA A 107 6.64 -11.92 15.48
N THR A 108 7.96 -11.87 15.38
CA THR A 108 8.81 -11.25 16.42
C THR A 108 8.56 -9.75 16.48
N ALA A 109 8.43 -9.10 15.33
CA ALA A 109 8.12 -7.66 15.25
C ALA A 109 6.81 -7.33 15.97
N LEU A 110 5.76 -8.12 15.72
CA LEU A 110 4.46 -7.93 16.38
C LEU A 110 4.56 -8.16 17.90
N ARG A 111 5.33 -9.14 18.32
CA ARG A 111 5.52 -9.43 19.75
C ARG A 111 6.18 -8.26 20.47
N PHE A 112 7.20 -7.65 19.89
CA PHE A 112 7.87 -6.49 20.49
C PHE A 112 6.95 -5.27 20.57
N VAL A 113 6.14 -5.03 19.53
CA VAL A 113 5.17 -3.92 19.55
C VAL A 113 4.15 -4.14 20.66
N ARG A 114 3.62 -5.35 20.77
CA ARG A 114 2.65 -5.69 21.80
C ARG A 114 3.25 -5.49 23.20
N SER A 115 4.47 -5.95 23.40
CA SER A 115 5.19 -5.78 24.66
C SER A 115 5.36 -4.30 25.00
N ALA A 116 5.76 -3.48 24.02
CA ALA A 116 5.93 -2.04 24.22
C ALA A 116 4.61 -1.35 24.61
N LEU A 117 3.50 -1.76 24.00
CA LEU A 117 2.19 -1.20 24.31
C LEU A 117 1.75 -1.56 25.74
N GLU A 118 2.11 -2.74 26.22
CA GLU A 118 1.77 -3.20 27.56
C GLU A 118 2.63 -2.58 28.65
N ALA A 119 3.83 -2.12 28.31
CA ALA A 119 4.84 -1.66 29.27
C ALA A 119 4.67 -0.22 29.72
N ARG A 120 3.73 0.53 29.14
CA ARG A 120 3.55 1.95 29.44
C ARG A 120 3.19 2.25 30.90
#